data_b97d48a38fc52988893f72c9628ba417
#
_entry.id   b97d48a38fc52988893f72c9628ba417
#
_cell.length_a   1.000
_cell.length_b   1.000
_cell.length_c   1.000
_cell.angle_alpha   90.00
_cell.angle_beta   90.00
_cell.angle_gamma   90.00
#
_symmetry.space_group_name_H-M   'P 1'
#
loop_
_entity.id
_entity.type
_entity.pdbx_description
1 polymer ?
#
loop_
_entity_poly.entity_id
_entity_poly.type
_entity_poly.pdbx_seq_one_letter_code
_entity_poly.pdbx_strand_id
1 'polypeptide(L)'
;MSLHDTPDKDPVKDMHHTVSSDGGDGSDAVLTKAQAKRLLLKTDLVVMPLAVLSMTLAFLDKNALGYAAIFGIKDDAHLKPQEYSWLSSIFYFGYLAMEFPNLWLMTKIPIGKYVGACLVMWGGSLCFMALCHNFAGLATIRFLLGVFEAAVLPCMMIINSMWYLRHEQPLRTAFWYNTFAGVFGGILSYAIGQINGSLSTWKYIFLIYGSVTVLAGSLVFFGLPDTPSQAWFFTAEEKKLALIRLAPNQTGVESKKAFHTPQIWEALRDPKCYCIWLGVFGYAIANAGITNFNPLIIAGYGFSRTKTVLMATPQAAVAMVSQAILTTIAYFIPNLRCIFWIMGAIFGLAGAVMVHSLDVATQRDASLAGVYLMGFYNVPWVFLISLSSSNTAGATKKSFMGISIAIVYAVGNIVGPQFFLDRQAPTYALGIGSMLCAFALMAATGMAYYVLCAVENKKRDAQYGKAHETIDAGLEAERNDQTDGQNPNFRYTY
;
A
#
# COMPACT_ATOMS: atom_id res chain seq x y z
N MET A 1 -10.44 21.23 -50.25
CA MET A 1 -11.83 21.69 -50.27
C MET A 1 -12.63 20.81 -49.34
N SER A 2 -13.18 21.38 -48.37
CA SER A 2 -14.03 21.04 -47.20
C SER A 2 -13.46 20.10 -46.13
N LEU A 3 -12.99 20.74 -45.07
CA LEU A 3 -12.88 20.27 -43.70
C LEU A 3 -14.30 19.97 -43.18
N HIS A 4 -14.51 18.78 -42.64
CA HIS A 4 -15.70 18.46 -41.84
C HIS A 4 -15.29 18.39 -40.37
N ASP A 5 -15.81 19.36 -39.60
CA ASP A 5 -15.81 19.47 -38.18
C ASP A 5 -16.43 18.21 -37.56
N THR A 6 -15.70 17.54 -36.72
CA THR A 6 -16.24 16.60 -35.72
C THR A 6 -16.42 17.34 -34.40
N PRO A 7 -17.62 17.36 -33.81
CA PRO A 7 -17.82 18.02 -32.53
C PRO A 7 -17.20 17.18 -31.42
N ASP A 8 -16.36 17.84 -30.68
CA ASP A 8 -15.78 17.42 -29.38
C ASP A 8 -16.92 17.09 -28.41
N LYS A 9 -17.19 15.81 -28.21
CA LYS A 9 -18.16 15.35 -27.20
C LYS A 9 -17.42 15.09 -25.90
N ASP A 10 -17.39 16.12 -25.09
CA ASP A 10 -17.00 16.07 -23.68
C ASP A 10 -17.98 15.13 -22.92
N PRO A 11 -17.58 13.94 -22.42
CA PRO A 11 -18.49 12.97 -21.82
C PRO A 11 -19.06 13.39 -20.46
N VAL A 12 -18.75 14.60 -20.00
CA VAL A 12 -19.21 15.17 -18.71
C VAL A 12 -20.48 16.02 -18.85
N LYS A 13 -20.98 16.25 -20.06
CA LYS A 13 -22.05 17.26 -20.30
C LYS A 13 -23.48 16.81 -20.01
N ASP A 14 -23.77 15.53 -19.97
CA ASP A 14 -25.18 15.04 -19.87
C ASP A 14 -25.39 14.00 -18.75
N MET A 15 -25.14 14.37 -17.49
CA MET A 15 -25.64 13.61 -16.34
C MET A 15 -26.68 14.43 -15.56
N HIS A 16 -27.86 14.55 -16.08
CA HIS A 16 -29.06 14.82 -15.30
C HIS A 16 -29.60 13.48 -14.76
N HIS A 17 -29.19 13.06 -13.56
CA HIS A 17 -29.83 11.92 -12.89
C HIS A 17 -30.98 12.43 -12.03
N THR A 18 -32.20 12.19 -12.48
CA THR A 18 -33.39 12.23 -11.67
C THR A 18 -33.56 10.84 -11.04
N VAL A 19 -33.41 10.74 -9.73
CA VAL A 19 -33.79 9.54 -8.96
C VAL A 19 -35.17 9.81 -8.37
N SER A 20 -36.20 9.18 -8.91
CA SER A 20 -37.53 9.14 -8.31
C SER A 20 -37.51 8.24 -7.08
N SER A 21 -37.75 8.77 -5.90
CA SER A 21 -38.01 8.02 -4.69
C SER A 21 -39.55 7.78 -4.59
N ASP A 22 -39.97 6.53 -4.72
CA ASP A 22 -41.30 6.10 -4.34
C ASP A 22 -41.46 6.22 -2.81
N GLY A 23 -42.29 7.12 -2.36
CA GLY A 23 -42.71 7.22 -0.97
C GLY A 23 -42.65 8.62 -0.34
N GLY A 24 -43.67 9.47 -0.62
CA GLY A 24 -44.16 10.49 0.30
C GLY A 24 -43.33 11.75 0.50
N ASP A 25 -43.84 12.81 -0.05
CA ASP A 25 -43.51 14.23 0.05
C ASP A 25 -42.46 14.77 -0.95
N GLY A 26 -43.01 15.32 -2.05
CA GLY A 26 -42.27 15.66 -3.26
C GLY A 26 -41.46 16.95 -3.12
N SER A 27 -40.17 16.78 -2.98
CA SER A 27 -39.18 17.69 -3.54
C SER A 27 -38.04 16.85 -4.10
N ASP A 28 -37.99 16.66 -5.42
CA ASP A 28 -36.84 16.10 -6.12
C ASP A 28 -35.62 17.01 -5.86
N ALA A 29 -34.81 16.64 -4.89
CA ALA A 29 -33.60 17.39 -4.56
C ALA A 29 -32.55 17.10 -5.65
N VAL A 30 -32.56 17.94 -6.69
CA VAL A 30 -31.57 17.89 -7.77
C VAL A 30 -30.25 18.45 -7.24
N LEU A 31 -29.23 17.60 -7.15
CA LEU A 31 -27.90 18.00 -6.71
C LEU A 31 -27.22 18.84 -7.78
N THR A 32 -26.96 20.12 -7.49
CA THR A 32 -26.23 21.01 -8.41
C THR A 32 -24.72 20.71 -8.37
N LYS A 33 -24.01 20.97 -9.49
CA LYS A 33 -22.55 20.82 -9.56
C LYS A 33 -21.82 21.63 -8.49
N ALA A 34 -22.30 22.81 -8.13
CA ALA A 34 -21.73 23.65 -7.09
C ALA A 34 -21.89 23.03 -5.70
N GLN A 35 -23.06 22.45 -5.39
CA GLN A 35 -23.31 21.75 -4.14
C GLN A 35 -22.44 20.48 -4.06
N ALA A 36 -22.32 19.68 -5.12
CA ALA A 36 -21.47 18.51 -5.16
C ALA A 36 -19.99 18.85 -4.87
N LYS A 37 -19.47 19.93 -5.49
CA LYS A 37 -18.11 20.42 -5.27
C LYS A 37 -17.90 20.92 -3.82
N ARG A 38 -18.88 21.60 -3.24
CA ARG A 38 -18.83 22.07 -1.85
C ARG A 38 -18.82 20.90 -0.86
N LEU A 39 -19.67 19.89 -1.07
CA LEU A 39 -19.69 18.67 -0.26
C LEU A 39 -18.36 17.93 -0.35
N LEU A 40 -17.81 17.79 -1.54
CA LEU A 40 -16.51 17.15 -1.76
C LEU A 40 -15.39 17.90 -1.02
N LEU A 41 -15.35 19.22 -1.11
CA LEU A 41 -14.34 20.03 -0.43
C LEU A 41 -14.42 19.86 1.11
N LYS A 42 -15.63 19.88 1.67
CA LYS A 42 -15.82 19.64 3.12
C LYS A 42 -15.36 18.23 3.54
N THR A 43 -15.66 17.22 2.71
CA THR A 43 -15.18 15.85 2.92
C THR A 43 -13.65 15.79 2.86
N ASP A 44 -13.05 16.38 1.81
CA ASP A 44 -11.60 16.39 1.63
C ASP A 44 -10.88 17.11 2.79
N LEU A 45 -11.46 18.17 3.36
CA LEU A 45 -10.86 18.89 4.49
C LEU A 45 -10.85 18.12 5.81
N VAL A 46 -11.74 17.15 5.99
CA VAL A 46 -11.83 16.36 7.23
C VAL A 46 -11.25 14.96 7.04
N VAL A 47 -11.70 14.22 6.04
CA VAL A 47 -11.34 12.81 5.86
C VAL A 47 -9.90 12.66 5.36
N MET A 48 -9.47 13.50 4.38
CA MET A 48 -8.15 13.36 3.79
C MET A 48 -6.99 13.61 4.77
N PRO A 49 -6.97 14.68 5.59
CA PRO A 49 -5.89 14.89 6.55
C PRO A 49 -5.76 13.73 7.54
N LEU A 50 -6.89 13.19 8.03
CA LEU A 50 -6.89 12.05 8.95
C LEU A 50 -6.35 10.78 8.29
N ALA A 51 -6.73 10.51 7.03
CA ALA A 51 -6.23 9.38 6.27
C ALA A 51 -4.72 9.51 5.97
N VAL A 52 -4.27 10.69 5.48
CA VAL A 52 -2.86 10.98 5.20
C VAL A 52 -2.02 10.84 6.47
N LEU A 53 -2.47 11.39 7.59
CA LEU A 53 -1.77 11.31 8.87
C LEU A 53 -1.63 9.86 9.33
N SER A 54 -2.72 9.08 9.31
CA SER A 54 -2.72 7.68 9.72
C SER A 54 -1.74 6.83 8.89
N MET A 55 -1.76 7.00 7.57
CA MET A 55 -0.86 6.24 6.68
C MET A 55 0.59 6.72 6.75
N THR A 56 0.82 8.02 6.95
CA THR A 56 2.16 8.55 7.19
C THR A 56 2.78 7.93 8.43
N LEU A 57 2.03 7.85 9.53
CA LEU A 57 2.49 7.21 10.77
C LEU A 57 2.78 5.72 10.59
N ALA A 58 1.96 4.99 9.81
CA ALA A 58 2.20 3.59 9.50
C ALA A 58 3.52 3.37 8.74
N PHE A 59 3.86 4.24 7.81
CA PHE A 59 5.15 4.18 7.12
C PHE A 59 6.33 4.61 7.99
N LEU A 60 6.15 5.58 8.91
CA LEU A 60 7.17 5.99 9.86
C LEU A 60 7.55 4.84 10.81
N ASP A 61 6.55 4.14 11.36
CA ASP A 61 6.78 3.02 12.26
C ASP A 61 7.53 1.86 11.59
N LYS A 62 7.18 1.51 10.36
CA LYS A 62 7.88 0.45 9.62
C LYS A 62 9.38 0.67 9.54
N ASN A 63 9.83 1.91 9.42
CA ASN A 63 11.25 2.26 9.36
C ASN A 63 11.87 2.48 10.75
N ALA A 64 11.06 2.66 11.81
CA ALA A 64 11.53 3.00 13.14
C ALA A 64 12.48 1.96 13.73
N LEU A 65 12.26 0.66 13.47
CA LEU A 65 13.14 -0.42 13.93
C LEU A 65 14.54 -0.30 13.33
N GLY A 66 14.63 0.00 12.03
CA GLY A 66 15.91 0.20 11.34
C GLY A 66 16.69 1.39 11.92
N TYR A 67 16.01 2.50 12.20
CA TYR A 67 16.63 3.66 12.86
C TYR A 67 17.03 3.36 14.31
N ALA A 68 16.18 2.67 15.07
CA ALA A 68 16.48 2.25 16.44
C ALA A 68 17.72 1.35 16.52
N ALA A 69 17.96 0.51 15.50
CA ALA A 69 19.15 -0.32 15.41
C ALA A 69 20.45 0.50 15.33
N ILE A 70 20.42 1.64 14.63
CA ILE A 70 21.56 2.58 14.55
C ILE A 70 21.82 3.27 15.89
N PHE A 71 20.76 3.54 16.65
CA PHE A 71 20.85 4.21 17.95
C PHE A 71 21.04 3.26 19.14
N GLY A 72 21.34 1.97 18.89
CA GLY A 72 21.85 1.03 19.90
C GLY A 72 20.82 0.14 20.56
N ILE A 73 19.62 -0.07 19.99
CA ILE A 73 18.62 -1.00 20.56
C ILE A 73 19.17 -2.43 20.73
N LYS A 74 20.10 -2.88 19.83
CA LYS A 74 20.70 -4.22 19.91
C LYS A 74 21.50 -4.39 21.18
N ASP A 75 22.31 -3.38 21.54
CA ASP A 75 23.19 -3.40 22.69
C ASP A 75 22.38 -3.24 23.99
N ASP A 76 21.49 -2.24 24.03
CA ASP A 76 20.70 -1.92 25.22
C ASP A 76 19.69 -3.02 25.62
N ALA A 77 19.15 -3.75 24.65
CA ALA A 77 18.23 -4.86 24.88
C ALA A 77 18.94 -6.22 24.91
N HIS A 78 20.29 -6.24 24.88
CA HIS A 78 21.13 -7.43 24.91
C HIS A 78 20.68 -8.51 23.91
N LEU A 79 20.40 -8.08 22.65
CA LEU A 79 19.91 -8.98 21.63
C LEU A 79 21.00 -9.94 21.18
N LYS A 80 20.68 -11.24 21.21
CA LYS A 80 21.53 -12.29 20.66
C LYS A 80 21.61 -12.20 19.12
N PRO A 81 22.62 -12.79 18.49
CA PRO A 81 22.69 -12.92 17.05
C PRO A 81 21.36 -13.45 16.49
N GLN A 82 20.88 -12.85 15.40
CA GLN A 82 19.63 -13.16 14.71
C GLN A 82 18.32 -12.71 15.42
N GLU A 83 18.31 -12.36 16.71
CA GLU A 83 17.10 -11.88 17.39
C GLU A 83 16.56 -10.58 16.76
N TYR A 84 17.43 -9.72 16.25
CA TYR A 84 17.00 -8.50 15.52
C TYR A 84 16.20 -8.85 14.25
N SER A 85 16.63 -9.85 13.48
CA SER A 85 15.90 -10.34 12.31
C SER A 85 14.54 -10.92 12.70
N TRP A 86 14.46 -11.60 13.83
CA TRP A 86 13.19 -12.09 14.39
C TRP A 86 12.26 -10.94 14.81
N LEU A 87 12.76 -9.85 15.40
CA LEU A 87 11.93 -8.69 15.73
C LEU A 87 11.25 -8.07 14.49
N SER A 88 11.91 -8.13 13.34
CA SER A 88 11.31 -7.71 12.08
C SER A 88 10.22 -8.68 11.60
N SER A 89 10.47 -10.00 11.71
CA SER A 89 9.54 -11.04 11.25
C SER A 89 8.31 -11.18 12.14
N ILE A 90 8.46 -11.10 13.47
CA ILE A 90 7.39 -11.31 14.45
C ILE A 90 6.23 -10.34 14.25
N PHE A 91 6.50 -9.10 13.82
CA PHE A 91 5.49 -8.14 13.45
C PHE A 91 4.51 -8.72 12.40
N TYR A 92 5.01 -9.37 11.37
CA TYR A 92 4.19 -9.92 10.30
C TYR A 92 3.43 -11.19 10.71
N PHE A 93 3.86 -11.92 11.75
CA PHE A 93 3.03 -12.97 12.35
C PHE A 93 1.79 -12.37 13.01
N GLY A 94 1.94 -11.26 13.76
CA GLY A 94 0.81 -10.53 14.33
C GLY A 94 -0.13 -10.01 13.24
N TYR A 95 0.44 -9.45 12.17
CA TYR A 95 -0.30 -8.97 11.00
C TYR A 95 -1.16 -10.07 10.38
N LEU A 96 -0.56 -11.24 10.07
CA LEU A 96 -1.27 -12.40 9.52
C LEU A 96 -2.35 -12.94 10.45
N ALA A 97 -2.06 -13.04 11.75
CA ALA A 97 -3.02 -13.54 12.72
C ALA A 97 -4.30 -12.71 12.76
N MET A 98 -4.18 -11.40 12.49
CA MET A 98 -5.31 -10.48 12.54
C MET A 98 -5.98 -10.23 11.19
N GLU A 99 -5.43 -10.66 10.07
CA GLU A 99 -5.97 -10.43 8.72
C GLU A 99 -7.43 -10.92 8.60
N PHE A 100 -7.72 -12.16 8.98
CA PHE A 100 -9.09 -12.70 8.94
C PHE A 100 -10.02 -12.13 10.03
N PRO A 101 -9.62 -12.02 11.31
CA PRO A 101 -10.43 -11.37 12.33
C PRO A 101 -10.82 -9.93 11.97
N ASN A 102 -9.93 -9.16 11.32
CA ASN A 102 -10.22 -7.80 10.89
C ASN A 102 -11.41 -7.74 9.93
N LEU A 103 -11.48 -8.65 8.96
CA LEU A 103 -12.60 -8.68 8.01
C LEU A 103 -13.94 -8.82 8.73
N TRP A 104 -13.99 -9.64 9.77
CA TRP A 104 -15.21 -9.83 10.59
C TRP A 104 -15.48 -8.61 11.48
N LEU A 105 -14.48 -8.07 12.16
CA LEU A 105 -14.62 -6.91 13.05
C LEU A 105 -15.08 -5.66 12.30
N MET A 106 -14.56 -5.40 11.10
CA MET A 106 -14.99 -4.29 10.25
C MET A 106 -16.44 -4.35 9.81
N THR A 107 -17.08 -5.54 9.85
CA THR A 107 -18.52 -5.68 9.58
C THR A 107 -19.39 -5.41 10.81
N LYS A 108 -18.83 -5.44 12.02
CA LYS A 108 -19.55 -5.33 13.29
C LYS A 108 -19.36 -4.00 14.00
N ILE A 109 -18.20 -3.39 13.85
CA ILE A 109 -17.81 -2.17 14.55
C ILE A 109 -17.85 -1.01 13.54
N PRO A 110 -18.35 0.17 13.93
CA PRO A 110 -18.28 1.37 13.09
C PRO A 110 -16.85 1.67 12.69
N ILE A 111 -16.61 1.85 11.38
CA ILE A 111 -15.25 1.81 10.80
C ILE A 111 -14.33 2.92 11.33
N GLY A 112 -14.86 4.13 11.55
CA GLY A 112 -14.10 5.26 12.10
C GLY A 112 -13.64 4.99 13.53
N LYS A 113 -14.52 4.40 14.36
CA LYS A 113 -14.19 4.01 15.73
C LYS A 113 -13.19 2.87 15.78
N TYR A 114 -13.38 1.87 14.90
CA TYR A 114 -12.49 0.72 14.82
C TYR A 114 -11.06 1.12 14.45
N VAL A 115 -10.89 1.87 13.37
CA VAL A 115 -9.54 2.29 12.95
C VAL A 115 -8.90 3.25 13.95
N GLY A 116 -9.69 4.16 14.55
CA GLY A 116 -9.20 5.05 15.61
C GLY A 116 -8.70 4.29 16.84
N ALA A 117 -9.46 3.28 17.29
CA ALA A 117 -9.04 2.41 18.40
C ALA A 117 -7.78 1.62 18.06
N CYS A 118 -7.69 1.05 16.86
CA CYS A 118 -6.48 0.35 16.40
C CYS A 118 -5.25 1.27 16.39
N LEU A 119 -5.41 2.53 15.93
CA LEU A 119 -4.32 3.52 15.95
C LEU A 119 -3.88 3.87 17.37
N VAL A 120 -4.81 4.03 18.32
CA VAL A 120 -4.47 4.30 19.73
C VAL A 120 -3.73 3.13 20.35
N MET A 121 -4.23 1.89 20.15
CA MET A 121 -3.59 0.68 20.68
C MET A 121 -2.20 0.45 20.05
N TRP A 122 -2.07 0.69 18.75
CA TRP A 122 -0.81 0.63 18.06
C TRP A 122 0.19 1.67 18.57
N GLY A 123 -0.20 2.96 18.67
CA GLY A 123 0.66 4.02 19.20
C GLY A 123 1.05 3.77 20.66
N GLY A 124 0.12 3.28 21.49
CA GLY A 124 0.40 2.84 22.85
C GLY A 124 1.44 1.71 22.90
N SER A 125 1.30 0.71 22.02
CA SER A 125 2.28 -0.38 21.89
C SER A 125 3.66 0.16 21.51
N LEU A 126 3.76 1.15 20.60
CA LEU A 126 5.04 1.82 20.29
C LEU A 126 5.66 2.48 21.53
N CYS A 127 4.88 3.19 22.34
CA CYS A 127 5.39 3.77 23.58
C CYS A 127 5.91 2.68 24.54
N PHE A 128 5.23 1.53 24.62
CA PHE A 128 5.67 0.41 25.46
C PHE A 128 6.97 -0.23 24.96
N MET A 129 7.33 -0.12 23.68
CA MET A 129 8.66 -0.55 23.19
C MET A 129 9.80 0.09 24.02
N ALA A 130 9.67 1.36 24.40
CA ALA A 130 10.69 2.07 25.17
C ALA A 130 10.91 1.53 26.58
N LEU A 131 9.95 0.76 27.13
CA LEU A 131 10.04 0.12 28.44
C LEU A 131 10.67 -1.28 28.37
N CYS A 132 10.86 -1.83 27.17
CA CYS A 132 11.42 -3.17 26.99
C CYS A 132 12.95 -3.16 27.15
N HIS A 133 13.49 -4.18 27.82
CA HIS A 133 14.91 -4.33 28.10
C HIS A 133 15.47 -5.68 27.60
N ASN A 134 14.65 -6.49 26.94
CA ASN A 134 15.05 -7.82 26.45
C ASN A 134 14.26 -8.19 25.19
N PHE A 135 14.72 -9.26 24.51
CA PHE A 135 14.10 -9.78 23.31
C PHE A 135 12.62 -10.13 23.48
N ALA A 136 12.28 -10.84 24.58
CA ALA A 136 10.91 -11.31 24.79
C ALA A 136 9.89 -10.16 24.89
N GLY A 137 10.23 -9.09 25.62
CA GLY A 137 9.39 -7.90 25.70
C GLY A 137 9.23 -7.21 24.34
N LEU A 138 10.36 -6.97 23.64
CA LEU A 138 10.35 -6.37 22.31
C LEU A 138 9.55 -7.21 21.31
N ALA A 139 9.71 -8.53 21.30
CA ALA A 139 9.01 -9.45 20.42
C ALA A 139 7.49 -9.46 20.69
N THR A 140 7.08 -9.47 21.95
CA THR A 140 5.65 -9.40 22.33
C THR A 140 5.01 -8.11 21.83
N ILE A 141 5.66 -6.97 22.06
CA ILE A 141 5.13 -5.68 21.60
C ILE A 141 5.14 -5.62 20.06
N ARG A 142 6.16 -6.15 19.38
CA ARG A 142 6.20 -6.23 17.92
C ARG A 142 5.06 -7.07 17.34
N PHE A 143 4.71 -8.18 17.98
CA PHE A 143 3.55 -8.97 17.59
C PHE A 143 2.26 -8.15 17.72
N LEU A 144 2.05 -7.46 18.86
CA LEU A 144 0.88 -6.61 19.08
C LEU A 144 0.81 -5.45 18.10
N LEU A 145 1.95 -4.84 17.76
CA LEU A 145 2.02 -3.82 16.71
C LEU A 145 1.48 -4.36 15.38
N GLY A 146 1.89 -5.56 14.97
CA GLY A 146 1.37 -6.21 13.78
C GLY A 146 -0.14 -6.45 13.84
N VAL A 147 -0.66 -6.89 14.99
CA VAL A 147 -2.11 -7.10 15.22
C VAL A 147 -2.90 -5.82 15.00
N PHE A 148 -2.47 -4.69 15.58
CA PHE A 148 -3.23 -3.44 15.50
C PHE A 148 -3.03 -2.72 14.15
N GLU A 149 -1.85 -2.79 13.54
CA GLU A 149 -1.58 -2.16 12.24
C GLU A 149 -2.30 -2.85 11.09
N ALA A 150 -2.57 -4.16 11.18
CA ALA A 150 -3.22 -4.94 10.12
C ALA A 150 -4.60 -4.38 9.71
N ALA A 151 -5.30 -3.68 10.61
CA ALA A 151 -6.59 -3.06 10.33
C ALA A 151 -6.51 -1.77 9.51
N VAL A 152 -5.38 -1.05 9.56
CA VAL A 152 -5.31 0.35 9.11
C VAL A 152 -5.55 0.47 7.61
N LEU A 153 -4.81 -0.27 6.79
CA LEU A 153 -4.93 -0.21 5.33
C LEU A 153 -6.31 -0.65 4.82
N PRO A 154 -6.87 -1.80 5.23
CA PRO A 154 -8.23 -2.19 4.83
C PRO A 154 -9.31 -1.16 5.24
N CYS A 155 -9.21 -0.61 6.47
CA CYS A 155 -10.13 0.43 6.92
C CYS A 155 -10.05 1.69 6.05
N MET A 156 -8.84 2.15 5.69
CA MET A 156 -8.67 3.32 4.82
C MET A 156 -9.25 3.09 3.42
N MET A 157 -9.15 1.88 2.88
CA MET A 157 -9.81 1.51 1.61
C MET A 157 -11.34 1.57 1.71
N ILE A 158 -11.91 1.06 2.79
CA ILE A 158 -13.36 1.13 3.04
C ILE A 158 -13.80 2.59 3.21
N ILE A 159 -13.10 3.40 4.02
CA ILE A 159 -13.39 4.80 4.21
C ILE A 159 -13.36 5.53 2.85
N ASN A 160 -12.33 5.28 2.03
CA ASN A 160 -12.24 5.88 0.70
C ASN A 160 -13.43 5.51 -0.19
N SER A 161 -13.91 4.27 -0.15
CA SER A 161 -15.07 3.84 -0.92
C SER A 161 -16.40 4.39 -0.40
N MET A 162 -16.52 4.66 0.89
CA MET A 162 -17.74 5.19 1.53
C MET A 162 -17.90 6.69 1.33
N TRP A 163 -16.81 7.45 1.20
CA TRP A 163 -16.82 8.91 1.17
C TRP A 163 -16.67 9.50 -0.23
N TYR A 164 -16.15 8.73 -1.21
CA TYR A 164 -15.81 9.22 -2.53
C TYR A 164 -16.44 8.42 -3.67
N LEU A 165 -16.76 9.11 -4.76
CA LEU A 165 -17.22 8.46 -5.98
C LEU A 165 -16.11 7.61 -6.61
N ARG A 166 -16.48 6.53 -7.33
CA ARG A 166 -15.52 5.59 -7.93
C ARG A 166 -14.42 6.27 -8.74
N HIS A 167 -14.74 7.30 -9.51
CA HIS A 167 -13.76 8.06 -10.30
C HIS A 167 -12.87 9.00 -9.46
N GLU A 168 -13.31 9.35 -8.25
CA GLU A 168 -12.56 10.22 -7.32
C GLU A 168 -11.59 9.42 -6.41
N GLN A 169 -11.87 8.15 -6.18
CA GLN A 169 -11.11 7.29 -5.27
C GLN A 169 -9.63 7.14 -5.63
N PRO A 170 -9.23 6.93 -6.92
CA PRO A 170 -7.83 6.72 -7.26
C PRO A 170 -6.93 7.91 -6.89
N LEU A 171 -7.41 9.13 -7.14
CA LEU A 171 -6.65 10.33 -6.80
C LEU A 171 -6.44 10.45 -5.29
N ARG A 172 -7.48 10.19 -4.47
CA ARG A 172 -7.39 10.27 -3.01
C ARG A 172 -6.53 9.16 -2.44
N THR A 173 -6.63 7.94 -3.00
CA THR A 173 -5.73 6.84 -2.66
C THR A 173 -4.28 7.23 -2.91
N ALA A 174 -3.96 7.86 -4.04
CA ALA A 174 -2.60 8.32 -4.32
C ALA A 174 -2.11 9.37 -3.31
N PHE A 175 -3.00 10.21 -2.78
CA PHE A 175 -2.64 11.20 -1.78
C PHE A 175 -2.34 10.60 -0.39
N TRP A 176 -3.19 9.70 0.11
CA TRP A 176 -2.98 9.14 1.44
C TRP A 176 -2.05 7.93 1.45
N TYR A 177 -1.94 7.17 0.36
CA TYR A 177 -0.95 6.11 0.20
C TYR A 177 0.37 6.69 -0.34
N ASN A 178 0.93 7.66 0.34
CA ASN A 178 2.12 8.34 -0.11
C ASN A 178 3.38 7.84 0.61
N THR A 179 4.47 7.79 -0.13
CA THR A 179 5.79 7.42 0.38
C THR A 179 6.56 8.59 1.01
N PHE A 180 5.92 9.74 1.20
CA PHE A 180 6.47 10.92 1.88
C PHE A 180 7.04 10.59 3.25
N ALA A 181 6.38 9.67 3.95
CA ALA A 181 6.78 9.22 5.28
C ALA A 181 8.22 8.69 5.35
N GLY A 182 8.72 8.05 4.29
CA GLY A 182 10.11 7.57 4.24
C GLY A 182 11.13 8.71 4.29
N VAL A 183 10.86 9.81 3.60
CA VAL A 183 11.71 11.01 3.60
C VAL A 183 11.62 11.73 4.95
N PHE A 184 10.40 11.97 5.44
CA PHE A 184 10.18 12.58 6.75
C PHE A 184 10.74 11.75 7.89
N GLY A 185 10.63 10.41 7.82
CA GLY A 185 11.12 9.50 8.85
C GLY A 185 12.63 9.61 9.07
N GLY A 186 13.41 9.69 7.99
CA GLY A 186 14.83 9.89 8.09
C GLY A 186 15.22 11.24 8.72
N ILE A 187 14.59 12.32 8.25
CA ILE A 187 14.83 13.68 8.79
C ILE A 187 14.39 13.77 10.26
N LEU A 188 13.21 13.25 10.59
CA LEU A 188 12.70 13.27 11.97
C LEU A 188 13.57 12.42 12.90
N SER A 189 13.97 11.23 12.47
CA SER A 189 14.88 10.37 13.24
C SER A 189 16.26 11.00 13.41
N TYR A 190 16.75 11.74 12.41
CA TYR A 190 17.98 12.55 12.56
C TYR A 190 17.81 13.62 13.64
N ALA A 191 16.70 14.37 13.64
CA ALA A 191 16.43 15.40 14.64
C ALA A 191 16.29 14.78 16.04
N ILE A 192 15.60 13.66 16.19
CA ILE A 192 15.49 12.89 17.44
C ILE A 192 16.88 12.42 17.90
N GLY A 193 17.74 12.02 16.95
CA GLY A 193 19.11 11.61 17.22
C GLY A 193 20.00 12.68 17.86
N GLN A 194 19.60 13.96 17.82
CA GLN A 194 20.31 15.08 18.48
C GLN A 194 19.85 15.30 19.93
N ILE A 195 18.83 14.59 20.40
CA ILE A 195 18.33 14.77 21.76
C ILE A 195 19.33 14.19 22.76
N ASN A 196 19.89 15.04 23.60
CA ASN A 196 20.73 14.68 24.73
C ASN A 196 19.84 14.60 25.98
N GLY A 197 19.35 13.42 26.32
CA GLY A 197 18.48 13.18 27.45
C GLY A 197 18.95 12.00 28.32
N SER A 198 18.15 11.66 29.33
CA SER A 198 18.45 10.56 30.26
C SER A 198 18.17 9.16 29.70
N LEU A 199 17.42 9.06 28.59
CA LEU A 199 17.07 7.79 27.95
C LEU A 199 17.98 7.55 26.73
N SER A 200 18.17 6.28 26.39
CA SER A 200 18.82 5.90 25.13
C SER A 200 18.06 6.46 23.94
N THR A 201 18.77 6.95 22.93
CA THR A 201 18.18 7.66 21.77
C THR A 201 17.08 6.88 21.06
N TRP A 202 17.23 5.56 20.91
CA TRP A 202 16.22 4.72 20.27
C TRP A 202 14.87 4.73 21.01
N LYS A 203 14.87 4.93 22.35
CA LYS A 203 13.64 5.01 23.15
C LYS A 203 12.85 6.29 22.82
N TYR A 204 13.55 7.40 22.55
CA TYR A 204 12.88 8.64 22.13
C TYR A 204 12.17 8.47 20.78
N ILE A 205 12.73 7.69 19.84
CA ILE A 205 12.06 7.41 18.55
C ILE A 205 10.69 6.78 18.81
N PHE A 206 10.64 5.70 19.58
CA PHE A 206 9.39 4.99 19.86
C PHE A 206 8.41 5.81 20.70
N LEU A 207 8.89 6.56 21.68
CA LEU A 207 8.04 7.43 22.50
C LEU A 207 7.42 8.57 21.68
N ILE A 208 8.20 9.24 20.82
CA ILE A 208 7.71 10.35 20.02
C ILE A 208 6.74 9.81 18.94
N TYR A 209 7.13 8.79 18.19
CA TYR A 209 6.26 8.20 17.16
C TYR A 209 4.98 7.64 17.79
N GLY A 210 5.10 6.90 18.90
CA GLY A 210 3.96 6.33 19.61
C GLY A 210 3.01 7.40 20.15
N SER A 211 3.53 8.45 20.79
CA SER A 211 2.70 9.56 21.33
C SER A 211 1.94 10.29 20.20
N VAL A 212 2.62 10.59 19.09
CA VAL A 212 1.98 11.21 17.93
C VAL A 212 0.91 10.28 17.33
N THR A 213 1.17 8.97 17.29
CA THR A 213 0.20 7.99 16.80
C THR A 213 -1.02 7.87 17.73
N VAL A 214 -0.84 7.89 19.05
CA VAL A 214 -1.96 7.92 20.02
C VAL A 214 -2.81 9.17 19.83
N LEU A 215 -2.18 10.35 19.68
CA LEU A 215 -2.89 11.60 19.43
C LEU A 215 -3.66 11.53 18.09
N ALA A 216 -3.02 11.07 17.03
CA ALA A 216 -3.66 10.89 15.72
C ALA A 216 -4.82 9.90 15.79
N GLY A 217 -4.63 8.76 16.46
CA GLY A 217 -5.67 7.75 16.67
C GLY A 217 -6.87 8.31 17.45
N SER A 218 -6.60 9.13 18.46
CA SER A 218 -7.65 9.83 19.21
C SER A 218 -8.40 10.84 18.33
N LEU A 219 -7.68 11.60 17.49
CA LEU A 219 -8.30 12.50 16.51
C LEU A 219 -9.17 11.74 15.50
N VAL A 220 -8.71 10.58 15.03
CA VAL A 220 -9.50 9.73 14.12
C VAL A 220 -10.71 9.17 14.85
N PHE A 221 -10.56 8.66 16.08
CA PHE A 221 -11.63 8.05 16.86
C PHE A 221 -12.79 9.01 17.11
N PHE A 222 -12.50 10.26 17.44
CA PHE A 222 -13.52 11.27 17.74
C PHE A 222 -13.90 12.12 16.53
N GLY A 223 -12.96 12.37 15.61
CA GLY A 223 -13.13 13.29 14.50
C GLY A 223 -13.66 12.68 13.22
N LEU A 224 -13.40 11.38 12.96
CA LEU A 224 -13.87 10.72 11.75
C LEU A 224 -15.28 10.15 11.93
N PRO A 225 -16.30 10.68 11.23
CA PRO A 225 -17.64 10.12 11.28
C PRO A 225 -17.69 8.76 10.60
N ASP A 226 -18.50 7.84 11.13
CA ASP A 226 -18.61 6.49 10.62
C ASP A 226 -19.30 6.42 9.26
N THR A 227 -20.23 7.34 8.98
CA THR A 227 -20.95 7.43 7.71
C THR A 227 -21.22 8.87 7.30
N PRO A 228 -21.44 9.16 6.01
CA PRO A 228 -21.78 10.50 5.55
C PRO A 228 -23.06 11.07 6.19
N SER A 229 -24.04 10.23 6.56
CA SER A 229 -25.27 10.62 7.24
C SER A 229 -25.04 11.08 8.68
N GLN A 230 -23.96 10.62 9.32
CA GLN A 230 -23.61 10.99 10.70
C GLN A 230 -22.55 12.09 10.77
N ALA A 231 -22.10 12.60 9.62
CA ALA A 231 -21.06 13.62 9.56
C ALA A 231 -21.44 14.89 10.35
N TRP A 232 -20.61 15.22 11.33
CA TRP A 232 -20.81 16.42 12.18
C TRP A 232 -20.56 17.73 11.42
N PHE A 233 -19.77 17.69 10.35
CA PHE A 233 -19.42 18.84 9.52
C PHE A 233 -20.44 19.12 8.38
N PHE A 234 -21.47 18.29 8.22
CA PHE A 234 -22.58 18.50 7.31
C PHE A 234 -23.83 18.99 8.02
N THR A 235 -24.53 19.92 7.40
CA THR A 235 -25.90 20.30 7.83
C THR A 235 -26.88 19.17 7.53
N ALA A 236 -28.09 19.24 8.10
CA ALA A 236 -29.11 18.21 7.86
C ALA A 236 -29.46 18.05 6.36
N GLU A 237 -29.50 19.14 5.60
CA GLU A 237 -29.70 19.13 4.16
C GLU A 237 -28.49 18.55 3.43
N GLU A 238 -27.26 18.96 3.80
CA GLU A 238 -26.02 18.46 3.22
C GLU A 238 -25.84 16.95 3.42
N LYS A 239 -26.31 16.39 4.54
CA LYS A 239 -26.32 14.93 4.77
C LYS A 239 -27.17 14.19 3.75
N LYS A 240 -28.39 14.72 3.45
CA LYS A 240 -29.26 14.15 2.41
C LYS A 240 -28.60 14.25 1.02
N LEU A 241 -28.05 15.41 0.69
CA LEU A 241 -27.36 15.64 -0.58
C LEU A 241 -26.10 14.76 -0.72
N ALA A 242 -25.36 14.52 0.36
CA ALA A 242 -24.20 13.62 0.36
C ALA A 242 -24.60 12.17 0.05
N LEU A 243 -25.73 11.69 0.57
CA LEU A 243 -26.25 10.36 0.24
C LEU A 243 -26.69 10.27 -1.22
N ILE A 244 -27.39 11.31 -1.74
CA ILE A 244 -27.77 11.39 -3.16
C ILE A 244 -26.51 11.39 -4.05
N ARG A 245 -25.47 12.16 -3.68
CA ARG A 245 -24.20 12.19 -4.42
C ARG A 245 -23.55 10.81 -4.52
N LEU A 246 -23.56 10.02 -3.43
CA LEU A 246 -22.90 8.72 -3.35
C LEU A 246 -23.77 7.55 -3.84
N ALA A 247 -25.07 7.78 -4.07
CA ALA A 247 -25.98 6.76 -4.58
C ALA A 247 -25.49 6.04 -5.87
N PRO A 248 -24.83 6.71 -6.84
CA PRO A 248 -24.30 6.04 -8.02
C PRO A 248 -23.21 5.00 -7.74
N ASN A 249 -22.55 5.07 -6.58
CA ASN A 249 -21.57 4.06 -6.18
C ASN A 249 -22.21 2.71 -5.90
N GLN A 250 -23.55 2.65 -5.62
CA GLN A 250 -24.29 1.45 -5.22
C GLN A 250 -23.65 0.69 -4.05
N THR A 251 -22.85 1.36 -3.23
CA THR A 251 -22.15 0.75 -2.08
C THR A 251 -23.05 0.35 -0.93
N GLY A 252 -24.36 0.72 -0.99
CA GLY A 252 -25.37 0.31 -0.02
C GLY A 252 -26.25 -0.87 -0.48
N VAL A 253 -26.16 -1.25 -1.75
CA VAL A 253 -26.89 -2.38 -2.34
C VAL A 253 -25.86 -3.31 -2.99
N GLU A 254 -24.89 -3.76 -2.23
CA GLU A 254 -24.23 -5.01 -2.60
C GLU A 254 -25.29 -6.10 -2.44
N SER A 255 -25.86 -6.53 -3.57
CA SER A 255 -26.38 -7.89 -3.64
C SER A 255 -25.24 -8.75 -3.11
N LYS A 256 -25.44 -9.44 -1.99
CA LYS A 256 -24.49 -10.43 -1.46
C LYS A 256 -24.24 -11.42 -2.61
N LYS A 257 -23.24 -11.13 -3.46
CA LYS A 257 -22.87 -12.05 -4.52
C LYS A 257 -22.54 -13.35 -3.84
N ALA A 258 -23.13 -14.43 -4.29
CA ALA A 258 -22.93 -15.74 -3.70
C ALA A 258 -21.43 -16.10 -3.80
N PHE A 259 -20.94 -16.78 -2.78
CA PHE A 259 -19.56 -17.27 -2.79
C PHE A 259 -19.45 -18.44 -3.79
N HIS A 260 -18.61 -18.28 -4.81
CA HIS A 260 -18.44 -19.25 -5.89
C HIS A 260 -17.07 -19.94 -5.80
N THR A 261 -17.02 -21.10 -5.15
CA THR A 261 -15.78 -21.93 -5.04
C THR A 261 -15.08 -22.19 -6.38
N PRO A 262 -15.77 -22.41 -7.53
CA PRO A 262 -15.11 -22.59 -8.83
C PRO A 262 -14.20 -21.43 -9.23
N GLN A 263 -14.51 -20.19 -8.84
CA GLN A 263 -13.66 -19.02 -9.14
C GLN A 263 -12.31 -19.07 -8.41
N ILE A 264 -12.23 -19.72 -7.23
CA ILE A 264 -10.98 -19.96 -6.51
C ILE A 264 -10.13 -20.96 -7.28
N TRP A 265 -10.74 -22.07 -7.73
CA TRP A 265 -10.02 -23.08 -8.53
C TRP A 265 -9.52 -22.53 -9.88
N GLU A 266 -10.27 -21.60 -10.47
CA GLU A 266 -9.83 -20.86 -11.65
C GLU A 266 -8.58 -20.03 -11.35
N ALA A 267 -8.57 -19.26 -10.25
CA ALA A 267 -7.40 -18.47 -9.84
C ALA A 267 -6.18 -19.35 -9.58
N LEU A 268 -6.35 -20.52 -8.93
CA LEU A 268 -5.29 -21.47 -8.65
C LEU A 268 -4.74 -22.17 -9.91
N ARG A 269 -5.47 -22.17 -11.01
CA ARG A 269 -5.03 -22.75 -12.30
C ARG A 269 -4.49 -21.71 -13.26
N ASP A 270 -4.69 -20.43 -12.99
CA ASP A 270 -4.28 -19.34 -13.85
C ASP A 270 -2.80 -18.98 -13.62
N PRO A 271 -1.90 -19.21 -14.62
CA PRO A 271 -0.48 -18.90 -14.49
C PRO A 271 -0.20 -17.40 -14.21
N LYS A 272 -1.11 -16.50 -14.62
CA LYS A 272 -1.00 -15.07 -14.36
C LYS A 272 -1.06 -14.77 -12.84
N CYS A 273 -1.89 -15.51 -12.08
CA CYS A 273 -1.95 -15.38 -10.63
C CYS A 273 -0.63 -15.75 -9.95
N TYR A 274 0.05 -16.79 -10.43
CA TYR A 274 1.37 -17.18 -9.92
C TYR A 274 2.43 -16.11 -10.20
N CYS A 275 2.41 -15.47 -11.39
CA CYS A 275 3.31 -14.34 -11.66
C CYS A 275 3.10 -13.21 -10.66
N ILE A 276 1.85 -12.87 -10.31
CA ILE A 276 1.53 -11.87 -9.29
C ILE A 276 2.05 -12.31 -7.92
N TRP A 277 1.76 -13.53 -7.46
CA TRP A 277 2.19 -14.02 -6.14
C TRP A 277 3.71 -14.08 -6.00
N LEU A 278 4.42 -14.60 -7.01
CA LEU A 278 5.88 -14.64 -6.99
C LEU A 278 6.50 -13.24 -7.07
N GLY A 279 5.90 -12.32 -7.84
CA GLY A 279 6.30 -10.92 -7.87
C GLY A 279 6.11 -10.23 -6.51
N VAL A 280 4.98 -10.47 -5.83
CA VAL A 280 4.71 -9.97 -4.46
C VAL A 280 5.70 -10.55 -3.46
N PHE A 281 6.01 -11.84 -3.55
CA PHE A 281 6.99 -12.49 -2.69
C PHE A 281 8.39 -11.87 -2.84
N GLY A 282 8.84 -11.68 -4.09
CA GLY A 282 10.09 -10.99 -4.38
C GLY A 282 10.09 -9.56 -3.84
N TYR A 283 9.02 -8.80 -4.08
CA TYR A 283 8.87 -7.46 -3.51
C TYR A 283 8.99 -7.47 -1.98
N ALA A 284 8.32 -8.40 -1.30
CA ALA A 284 8.27 -8.45 0.15
C ALA A 284 9.65 -8.78 0.77
N ILE A 285 10.45 -9.65 0.14
CA ILE A 285 11.84 -9.91 0.56
C ILE A 285 12.68 -8.63 0.42
N ALA A 286 12.64 -7.96 -0.72
CA ALA A 286 13.37 -6.70 -0.95
C ALA A 286 12.91 -5.61 0.03
N ASN A 287 11.58 -5.47 0.24
CA ASN A 287 11.00 -4.53 1.20
C ASN A 287 11.51 -4.76 2.63
N ALA A 288 11.55 -6.02 3.09
CA ALA A 288 12.04 -6.34 4.42
C ALA A 288 13.52 -5.96 4.62
N GLY A 289 14.37 -6.20 3.60
CA GLY A 289 15.76 -5.78 3.59
C GLY A 289 15.90 -4.26 3.64
N ILE A 290 15.17 -3.57 2.78
CA ILE A 290 15.22 -2.10 2.68
C ILE A 290 14.73 -1.43 3.96
N THR A 291 13.59 -1.83 4.50
CA THR A 291 12.98 -1.15 5.65
C THR A 291 13.75 -1.38 6.95
N ASN A 292 14.29 -2.58 7.18
CA ASN A 292 14.89 -2.94 8.46
C ASN A 292 16.43 -2.92 8.44
N PHE A 293 17.07 -3.19 7.30
CA PHE A 293 18.52 -3.38 7.23
C PHE A 293 19.26 -2.30 6.43
N ASN A 294 18.59 -1.51 5.59
CA ASN A 294 19.25 -0.45 4.83
C ASN A 294 20.02 0.55 5.72
N PRO A 295 19.47 1.05 6.85
CA PRO A 295 20.26 1.90 7.75
C PRO A 295 21.50 1.19 8.30
N LEU A 296 21.44 -0.12 8.59
CA LEU A 296 22.56 -0.92 9.07
C LEU A 296 23.66 -1.10 8.00
N ILE A 297 23.25 -1.31 6.74
CA ILE A 297 24.17 -1.37 5.60
C ILE A 297 24.92 -0.05 5.46
N ILE A 298 24.20 1.09 5.50
CA ILE A 298 24.78 2.43 5.41
C ILE A 298 25.68 2.73 6.61
N ALA A 299 25.38 2.21 7.81
CA ALA A 299 26.24 2.33 8.98
C ALA A 299 27.63 1.69 8.74
N GLY A 300 27.67 0.59 7.98
CA GLY A 300 28.90 -0.07 7.56
C GLY A 300 29.82 0.81 6.68
N TYR A 301 29.29 1.90 6.14
CA TYR A 301 30.08 2.85 5.33
C TYR A 301 30.86 3.87 6.18
N GLY A 302 30.85 3.75 7.51
CA GLY A 302 31.65 4.55 8.42
C GLY A 302 31.12 5.96 8.70
N PHE A 303 29.83 6.21 8.45
CA PHE A 303 29.18 7.45 8.86
C PHE A 303 28.88 7.48 10.36
N SER A 304 28.79 8.68 10.97
CA SER A 304 28.27 8.82 12.33
C SER A 304 26.80 8.34 12.40
N ARG A 305 26.35 7.93 13.57
CA ARG A 305 24.96 7.40 13.77
C ARG A 305 23.89 8.31 13.19
N THR A 306 23.95 9.60 13.51
CA THR A 306 22.98 10.60 13.01
C THR A 306 23.09 10.81 11.50
N LYS A 307 24.32 10.87 10.95
CA LYS A 307 24.56 11.03 9.51
C LYS A 307 24.08 9.78 8.74
N THR A 308 24.24 8.59 9.32
CA THR A 308 23.75 7.33 8.73
C THR A 308 22.25 7.39 8.46
N VAL A 309 21.46 7.82 9.45
CA VAL A 309 20.00 7.94 9.31
C VAL A 309 19.63 8.96 8.23
N LEU A 310 20.35 10.09 8.15
CA LEU A 310 20.16 11.08 7.10
C LEU A 310 20.52 10.53 5.71
N MET A 311 21.59 9.74 5.59
CA MET A 311 22.02 9.11 4.33
C MET A 311 21.08 8.00 3.86
N ALA A 312 20.20 7.49 4.71
CA ALA A 312 19.12 6.58 4.29
C ALA A 312 17.92 7.29 3.61
N THR A 313 17.78 8.60 3.83
CA THR A 313 16.64 9.40 3.32
C THR A 313 16.59 9.50 1.78
N PRO A 314 17.71 9.67 1.04
CA PRO A 314 17.66 9.79 -0.42
C PRO A 314 17.07 8.55 -1.11
N GLN A 315 17.24 7.36 -0.56
CA GLN A 315 16.63 6.15 -1.10
C GLN A 315 15.09 6.23 -1.07
N ALA A 316 14.52 6.72 0.03
CA ALA A 316 13.08 6.95 0.13
C ALA A 316 12.61 8.05 -0.84
N ALA A 317 13.41 9.08 -1.06
CA ALA A 317 13.12 10.12 -2.06
C ALA A 317 13.11 9.54 -3.49
N VAL A 318 14.07 8.67 -3.83
CA VAL A 318 14.09 7.96 -5.12
C VAL A 318 12.83 7.09 -5.27
N ALA A 319 12.42 6.35 -4.22
CA ALA A 319 11.20 5.54 -4.25
C ALA A 319 9.96 6.40 -4.52
N MET A 320 9.82 7.53 -3.84
CA MET A 320 8.70 8.46 -3.99
C MET A 320 8.65 9.09 -5.39
N VAL A 321 9.78 9.64 -5.86
CA VAL A 321 9.86 10.36 -7.13
C VAL A 321 9.65 9.40 -8.30
N SER A 322 10.32 8.24 -8.29
CA SER A 322 10.18 7.24 -9.35
C SER A 322 8.75 6.71 -9.44
N GLN A 323 8.13 6.41 -8.30
CA GLN A 323 6.73 6.00 -8.25
C GLN A 323 5.80 7.07 -8.82
N ALA A 324 5.93 8.33 -8.37
CA ALA A 324 5.09 9.43 -8.81
C ALA A 324 5.20 9.68 -10.33
N ILE A 325 6.42 9.72 -10.86
CA ILE A 325 6.66 9.94 -12.29
C ILE A 325 6.08 8.80 -13.13
N LEU A 326 6.41 7.55 -12.79
CA LEU A 326 6.04 6.39 -13.61
C LEU A 326 4.54 6.08 -13.54
N THR A 327 3.90 6.28 -12.40
CA THR A 327 2.44 6.14 -12.30
C THR A 327 1.72 7.24 -13.08
N THR A 328 2.25 8.47 -13.09
CA THR A 328 1.70 9.56 -13.90
C THR A 328 1.83 9.25 -15.40
N ILE A 329 2.98 8.77 -15.85
CA ILE A 329 3.18 8.38 -17.25
C ILE A 329 2.23 7.23 -17.63
N ALA A 330 2.09 6.21 -16.77
CA ALA A 330 1.19 5.07 -17.01
C ALA A 330 -0.31 5.46 -17.02
N TYR A 331 -0.66 6.58 -16.42
CA TYR A 331 -2.02 7.14 -16.49
C TYR A 331 -2.35 7.67 -17.89
N PHE A 332 -1.38 8.36 -18.54
CA PHE A 332 -1.59 8.95 -19.86
C PHE A 332 -1.31 7.97 -21.00
N ILE A 333 -0.44 6.98 -20.82
CA ILE A 333 -0.05 6.05 -21.87
C ILE A 333 -0.47 4.62 -21.47
N PRO A 334 -1.40 4.01 -22.21
CA PRO A 334 -1.86 2.66 -21.91
C PRO A 334 -0.77 1.60 -22.14
N ASN A 335 -0.92 0.44 -21.51
CA ASN A 335 -0.07 -0.75 -21.70
C ASN A 335 1.42 -0.58 -21.33
N LEU A 336 1.76 0.33 -20.41
CA LEU A 336 3.12 0.51 -19.88
C LEU A 336 3.33 -0.12 -18.49
N ARG A 337 2.28 -0.65 -17.86
CA ARG A 337 2.34 -1.10 -16.46
C ARG A 337 3.34 -2.24 -16.24
N CYS A 338 3.35 -3.24 -17.12
CA CYS A 338 4.34 -4.32 -17.04
C CYS A 338 5.75 -3.84 -17.34
N ILE A 339 5.91 -2.93 -18.30
CA ILE A 339 7.21 -2.36 -18.66
C ILE A 339 7.80 -1.63 -17.46
N PHE A 340 7.02 -0.82 -16.75
CA PHE A 340 7.49 -0.11 -15.56
C PHE A 340 7.72 -1.04 -14.36
N TRP A 341 6.93 -2.11 -14.22
CA TRP A 341 7.23 -3.15 -13.24
C TRP A 341 8.61 -3.77 -13.49
N ILE A 342 8.88 -4.21 -14.73
CA ILE A 342 10.17 -4.81 -15.10
C ILE A 342 11.31 -3.82 -14.93
N MET A 343 11.13 -2.58 -15.40
CA MET A 343 12.13 -1.52 -15.31
C MET A 343 12.51 -1.20 -13.85
N GLY A 344 11.51 -1.05 -12.96
CA GLY A 344 11.74 -0.82 -11.53
C GLY A 344 12.51 -1.97 -10.87
N ALA A 345 12.19 -3.21 -11.24
CA ALA A 345 12.91 -4.39 -10.78
C ALA A 345 14.36 -4.44 -11.29
N ILE A 346 14.61 -4.06 -12.54
CA ILE A 346 15.96 -4.02 -13.13
C ILE A 346 16.81 -2.93 -12.47
N PHE A 347 16.28 -1.73 -12.22
CA PHE A 347 17.01 -0.70 -11.50
C PHE A 347 17.31 -1.11 -10.04
N GLY A 348 16.34 -1.73 -9.36
CA GLY A 348 16.58 -2.31 -8.03
C GLY A 348 17.66 -3.40 -8.04
N LEU A 349 17.63 -4.29 -9.06
CA LEU A 349 18.65 -5.31 -9.26
C LEU A 349 20.03 -4.69 -9.48
N ALA A 350 20.17 -3.71 -10.36
CA ALA A 350 21.41 -3.01 -10.62
C ALA A 350 21.97 -2.37 -9.32
N GLY A 351 21.11 -1.73 -8.53
CA GLY A 351 21.49 -1.18 -7.23
C GLY A 351 22.00 -2.25 -6.27
N ALA A 352 21.32 -3.38 -6.17
CA ALA A 352 21.73 -4.48 -5.31
C ALA A 352 23.04 -5.14 -5.77
N VAL A 353 23.28 -5.25 -7.11
CA VAL A 353 24.56 -5.70 -7.67
C VAL A 353 25.69 -4.74 -7.26
N MET A 354 25.48 -3.43 -7.35
CA MET A 354 26.47 -2.44 -6.94
C MET A 354 26.84 -2.59 -5.46
N VAL A 355 25.83 -2.72 -4.58
CA VAL A 355 26.05 -2.89 -3.14
C VAL A 355 26.76 -4.21 -2.82
N HIS A 356 26.48 -5.27 -3.58
CA HIS A 356 27.08 -6.59 -3.37
C HIS A 356 28.53 -6.68 -3.86
N SER A 357 28.84 -6.04 -4.99
CA SER A 357 30.09 -6.25 -5.73
C SER A 357 31.15 -5.18 -5.50
N LEU A 358 30.75 -3.97 -5.06
CA LEU A 358 31.69 -2.86 -4.87
C LEU A 358 32.31 -2.93 -3.47
N ASP A 359 33.63 -2.75 -3.41
CA ASP A 359 34.33 -2.64 -2.14
C ASP A 359 34.09 -1.26 -1.50
N VAL A 360 33.45 -1.27 -0.34
CA VAL A 360 33.14 -0.04 0.41
C VAL A 360 34.40 0.78 0.78
N ALA A 361 35.53 0.13 0.99
CA ALA A 361 36.77 0.83 1.35
C ALA A 361 37.28 1.73 0.22
N THR A 362 37.13 1.31 -1.03
CA THR A 362 37.64 2.02 -2.21
C THR A 362 36.55 2.73 -3.02
N GLN A 363 35.33 2.26 -3.00
CA GLN A 363 34.19 2.69 -3.86
C GLN A 363 32.92 3.02 -3.09
N ARG A 364 33.06 3.59 -1.88
CA ARG A 364 31.96 3.89 -0.97
C ARG A 364 30.82 4.66 -1.63
N ASP A 365 31.11 5.72 -2.36
CA ASP A 365 30.09 6.59 -2.93
C ASP A 365 29.33 5.90 -4.07
N ALA A 366 29.98 5.04 -4.83
CA ALA A 366 29.34 4.23 -5.85
C ALA A 366 28.43 3.16 -5.22
N SER A 367 28.89 2.50 -4.15
CA SER A 367 28.05 1.55 -3.40
C SER A 367 26.82 2.24 -2.76
N LEU A 368 26.99 3.46 -2.23
CA LEU A 368 25.90 4.27 -1.70
C LEU A 368 24.90 4.67 -2.80
N ALA A 369 25.37 5.00 -4.02
CA ALA A 369 24.48 5.22 -5.17
C ALA A 369 23.67 3.96 -5.50
N GLY A 370 24.27 2.77 -5.37
CA GLY A 370 23.57 1.50 -5.47
C GLY A 370 22.43 1.36 -4.46
N VAL A 371 22.67 1.75 -3.20
CA VAL A 371 21.63 1.79 -2.17
C VAL A 371 20.47 2.70 -2.58
N TYR A 372 20.77 3.88 -3.13
CA TYR A 372 19.73 4.81 -3.60
C TYR A 372 18.95 4.26 -4.80
N LEU A 373 19.65 3.58 -5.71
CA LEU A 373 19.03 2.95 -6.87
C LEU A 373 18.06 1.82 -6.48
N MET A 374 18.32 1.10 -5.38
CA MET A 374 17.36 0.15 -4.83
C MET A 374 16.02 0.80 -4.43
N GLY A 375 15.94 2.13 -4.30
CA GLY A 375 14.67 2.86 -4.08
C GLY A 375 13.61 2.61 -5.16
N PHE A 376 14.00 2.20 -6.37
CA PHE A 376 13.06 1.79 -7.41
C PHE A 376 12.23 0.56 -7.05
N TYR A 377 12.51 -0.15 -5.95
CA TYR A 377 11.78 -1.35 -5.49
C TYR A 377 10.27 -1.15 -5.36
N ASN A 378 9.84 0.08 -5.08
CA ASN A 378 8.43 0.39 -4.84
C ASN A 378 7.62 0.51 -6.14
N VAL A 379 8.28 0.73 -7.28
CA VAL A 379 7.65 0.82 -8.60
C VAL A 379 6.96 -0.50 -8.98
N PRO A 380 7.64 -1.67 -8.93
CA PRO A 380 7.00 -2.96 -9.16
C PRO A 380 5.75 -3.18 -8.33
N TRP A 381 5.77 -2.81 -7.04
CA TRP A 381 4.66 -3.00 -6.12
C TRP A 381 3.37 -2.33 -6.62
N VAL A 382 3.46 -1.05 -6.98
CA VAL A 382 2.29 -0.28 -7.41
C VAL A 382 1.67 -0.87 -8.67
N PHE A 383 2.49 -1.22 -9.65
CA PHE A 383 1.98 -1.81 -10.90
C PHE A 383 1.48 -3.23 -10.73
N LEU A 384 2.09 -4.02 -9.85
CA LEU A 384 1.67 -5.36 -9.50
C LEU A 384 0.26 -5.37 -8.91
N ILE A 385 -0.01 -4.52 -7.92
CA ILE A 385 -1.34 -4.36 -7.32
C ILE A 385 -2.34 -3.80 -8.32
N SER A 386 -1.92 -2.81 -9.13
CA SER A 386 -2.76 -2.24 -10.18
C SER A 386 -3.18 -3.28 -11.22
N LEU A 387 -2.24 -4.10 -11.70
CA LEU A 387 -2.51 -5.17 -12.67
C LEU A 387 -3.38 -6.28 -12.07
N SER A 388 -3.11 -6.69 -10.82
CA SER A 388 -3.96 -7.66 -10.13
C SER A 388 -5.41 -7.17 -10.04
N SER A 389 -5.62 -5.91 -9.67
CA SER A 389 -6.96 -5.32 -9.56
C SER A 389 -7.68 -5.17 -10.90
N SER A 390 -6.94 -4.79 -11.96
CA SER A 390 -7.51 -4.55 -13.30
C SER A 390 -7.80 -5.83 -14.07
N ASN A 391 -6.96 -6.86 -13.88
CA ASN A 391 -6.98 -8.09 -14.66
C ASN A 391 -7.69 -9.26 -13.96
N THR A 392 -8.31 -9.03 -12.80
CA THR A 392 -9.09 -10.04 -12.10
C THR A 392 -10.56 -9.62 -12.06
N ALA A 393 -11.43 -10.44 -12.65
CA ALA A 393 -12.89 -10.29 -12.59
C ALA A 393 -13.53 -11.48 -11.87
N GLY A 394 -14.78 -11.30 -11.44
CA GLY A 394 -15.49 -12.24 -10.55
C GLY A 394 -15.28 -11.87 -9.07
N ALA A 395 -16.36 -11.74 -8.31
CA ALA A 395 -16.32 -11.23 -6.95
C ALA A 395 -15.50 -12.12 -6.00
N THR A 396 -15.69 -13.44 -6.09
CA THR A 396 -14.94 -14.41 -5.26
C THR A 396 -13.48 -14.51 -5.69
N LYS A 397 -13.17 -14.51 -7.01
CA LYS A 397 -11.79 -14.55 -7.54
C LYS A 397 -11.02 -13.31 -7.10
N LYS A 398 -11.65 -12.12 -7.21
CA LYS A 398 -11.03 -10.83 -6.81
C LYS A 398 -10.74 -10.78 -5.32
N SER A 399 -11.68 -11.23 -4.48
CA SER A 399 -11.49 -11.30 -3.02
C SER A 399 -10.39 -12.29 -2.65
N PHE A 400 -10.36 -13.47 -3.27
CA PHE A 400 -9.33 -14.48 -3.07
C PHE A 400 -7.94 -13.96 -3.46
N MET A 401 -7.83 -13.26 -4.60
CA MET A 401 -6.56 -12.64 -5.03
C MET A 401 -6.09 -11.58 -4.03
N GLY A 402 -6.98 -10.73 -3.52
CA GLY A 402 -6.62 -9.73 -2.51
C GLY A 402 -6.05 -10.36 -1.23
N ILE A 403 -6.74 -11.36 -0.69
CA ILE A 403 -6.31 -12.09 0.53
C ILE A 403 -4.99 -12.83 0.28
N SER A 404 -4.86 -13.54 -0.83
CA SER A 404 -3.64 -14.29 -1.15
C SER A 404 -2.42 -13.39 -1.34
N ILE A 405 -2.59 -12.21 -1.92
CA ILE A 405 -1.53 -11.19 -2.03
C ILE A 405 -1.08 -10.74 -0.63
N ALA A 406 -2.02 -10.46 0.28
CA ALA A 406 -1.68 -10.06 1.65
C ALA A 406 -0.91 -11.15 2.40
N ILE A 407 -1.33 -12.42 2.26
CA ILE A 407 -0.63 -13.57 2.84
C ILE A 407 0.79 -13.70 2.28
N VAL A 408 0.95 -13.68 0.95
CA VAL A 408 2.26 -13.81 0.29
C VAL A 408 3.17 -12.64 0.67
N TYR A 409 2.65 -11.42 0.73
CA TYR A 409 3.37 -10.24 1.20
C TYR A 409 3.89 -10.43 2.63
N ALA A 410 3.06 -10.89 3.54
CA ALA A 410 3.46 -11.12 4.92
C ALA A 410 4.49 -12.25 5.02
N VAL A 411 4.31 -13.37 4.30
CA VAL A 411 5.28 -14.48 4.26
C VAL A 411 6.64 -14.00 3.76
N GLY A 412 6.70 -13.21 2.69
CA GLY A 412 7.95 -12.66 2.18
C GLY A 412 8.65 -11.74 3.19
N ASN A 413 7.90 -10.92 3.92
CA ASN A 413 8.43 -10.07 4.99
C ASN A 413 8.82 -10.84 6.27
N ILE A 414 8.29 -12.04 6.48
CA ILE A 414 8.75 -12.96 7.55
C ILE A 414 10.08 -13.60 7.15
N VAL A 415 10.18 -14.07 5.92
CA VAL A 415 11.35 -14.82 5.43
C VAL A 415 12.53 -13.89 5.12
N GLY A 416 12.27 -12.71 4.54
CA GLY A 416 13.29 -11.77 4.10
C GLY A 416 14.34 -11.41 5.15
N PRO A 417 13.95 -11.00 6.38
CA PRO A 417 14.91 -10.66 7.43
C PRO A 417 15.83 -11.81 7.84
N GLN A 418 15.41 -13.06 7.66
CA GLN A 418 16.18 -14.23 8.08
C GLN A 418 17.44 -14.47 7.22
N PHE A 419 17.52 -13.88 6.04
CA PHE A 419 18.73 -13.89 5.21
C PHE A 419 19.80 -12.89 5.69
N PHE A 420 19.44 -11.92 6.55
CA PHE A 420 20.38 -10.93 7.10
C PHE A 420 21.03 -11.49 8.37
N LEU A 421 22.08 -12.29 8.19
CA LEU A 421 22.79 -12.93 9.29
C LEU A 421 23.70 -11.93 10.01
N ASP A 422 23.57 -11.82 11.32
CA ASP A 422 24.35 -10.89 12.15
C ASP A 422 25.87 -11.12 12.03
N ARG A 423 26.31 -12.40 11.87
CA ARG A 423 27.71 -12.78 11.62
C ARG A 423 28.30 -12.20 10.33
N GLN A 424 27.47 -11.71 9.40
CA GLN A 424 27.87 -11.09 8.14
C GLN A 424 27.83 -9.57 8.21
N ALA A 425 27.54 -8.96 9.36
CA ALA A 425 27.58 -7.52 9.52
C ALA A 425 29.00 -6.99 9.28
N PRO A 426 29.19 -5.81 8.68
CA PRO A 426 28.16 -4.91 8.18
C PRO A 426 27.75 -5.17 6.72
N THR A 427 28.37 -6.10 6.01
CA THR A 427 28.17 -6.33 4.56
C THR A 427 26.89 -7.10 4.25
N TYR A 428 26.41 -7.96 5.16
CA TYR A 428 25.20 -8.77 4.99
C TYR A 428 25.11 -9.46 3.62
N ALA A 429 26.19 -10.11 3.17
CA ALA A 429 26.30 -10.67 1.82
C ALA A 429 25.12 -11.57 1.42
N LEU A 430 24.66 -12.47 2.33
CA LEU A 430 23.48 -13.32 2.06
C LEU A 430 22.20 -12.50 1.98
N GLY A 431 22.04 -11.50 2.83
CA GLY A 431 20.88 -10.58 2.81
C GLY A 431 20.79 -9.81 1.49
N ILE A 432 21.91 -9.20 1.04
CA ILE A 432 21.98 -8.52 -0.26
C ILE A 432 21.76 -9.52 -1.39
N GLY A 433 22.34 -10.73 -1.32
CA GLY A 433 22.12 -11.82 -2.28
C GLY A 433 20.65 -12.21 -2.40
N SER A 434 19.92 -12.27 -1.28
CA SER A 434 18.47 -12.54 -1.29
C SER A 434 17.68 -11.42 -1.97
N MET A 435 18.09 -10.16 -1.82
CA MET A 435 17.49 -9.03 -2.54
C MET A 435 17.79 -9.08 -4.04
N LEU A 436 19.00 -9.49 -4.45
CA LEU A 436 19.34 -9.75 -5.86
C LEU A 436 18.40 -10.77 -6.48
N CYS A 437 18.22 -11.93 -5.82
CA CYS A 437 17.30 -12.96 -6.27
C CYS A 437 15.84 -12.44 -6.32
N ALA A 438 15.44 -11.64 -5.34
CA ALA A 438 14.12 -11.06 -5.26
C ALA A 438 13.84 -10.08 -6.42
N PHE A 439 14.78 -9.19 -6.75
CA PHE A 439 14.66 -8.28 -7.89
C PHE A 439 14.67 -9.03 -9.23
N ALA A 440 15.53 -10.05 -9.38
CA ALA A 440 15.54 -10.90 -10.55
C ALA A 440 14.21 -11.66 -10.73
N LEU A 441 13.66 -12.19 -9.64
CA LEU A 441 12.35 -12.84 -9.62
C LEU A 441 11.24 -11.86 -10.04
N MET A 442 11.24 -10.63 -9.53
CA MET A 442 10.26 -9.60 -9.93
C MET A 442 10.36 -9.26 -11.41
N ALA A 443 11.57 -9.12 -11.95
CA ALA A 443 11.77 -8.85 -13.38
C ALA A 443 11.28 -10.02 -14.26
N ALA A 444 11.64 -11.25 -13.88
CA ALA A 444 11.24 -12.45 -14.60
C ALA A 444 9.71 -12.66 -14.58
N THR A 445 9.09 -12.49 -13.42
CA THR A 445 7.62 -12.62 -13.30
C THR A 445 6.88 -11.52 -14.03
N GLY A 446 7.40 -10.28 -14.04
CA GLY A 446 6.85 -9.17 -14.83
C GLY A 446 6.90 -9.46 -16.33
N MET A 447 8.02 -10.01 -16.84
CA MET A 447 8.16 -10.41 -18.23
C MET A 447 7.21 -11.57 -18.57
N ALA A 448 7.15 -12.60 -17.72
CA ALA A 448 6.24 -13.73 -17.92
C ALA A 448 4.77 -13.27 -17.95
N TYR A 449 4.38 -12.38 -17.03
CA TYR A 449 3.04 -11.81 -16.97
C TYR A 449 2.69 -11.03 -18.26
N TYR A 450 3.61 -10.18 -18.73
CA TYR A 450 3.46 -9.46 -19.99
C TYR A 450 3.20 -10.41 -21.16
N VAL A 451 4.03 -11.44 -21.31
CA VAL A 451 3.91 -12.42 -22.39
C VAL A 451 2.58 -13.18 -22.30
N LEU A 452 2.19 -13.64 -21.10
CA LEU A 452 0.94 -14.35 -20.90
C LEU A 452 -0.27 -13.50 -21.27
N CYS A 453 -0.31 -12.23 -20.83
CA CYS A 453 -1.40 -11.31 -21.17
C CYS A 453 -1.45 -11.01 -22.68
N ALA A 454 -0.30 -10.75 -23.30
CA ALA A 454 -0.22 -10.44 -24.72
C ALA A 454 -0.64 -11.65 -25.60
N VAL A 455 -0.20 -12.85 -25.24
CA VAL A 455 -0.58 -14.10 -25.96
C VAL A 455 -2.07 -14.36 -25.80
N GLU A 456 -2.60 -14.25 -24.58
CA GLU A 456 -4.01 -14.49 -24.33
C GLU A 456 -4.90 -13.47 -25.06
N ASN A 457 -4.53 -12.17 -25.06
CA ASN A 457 -5.25 -11.15 -25.83
C ASN A 457 -5.25 -11.46 -27.33
N LYS A 458 -4.10 -11.83 -27.92
CA LYS A 458 -4.02 -12.23 -29.33
C LYS A 458 -4.89 -13.43 -29.65
N LYS A 459 -4.91 -14.44 -28.76
CA LYS A 459 -5.75 -15.63 -28.91
C LYS A 459 -7.24 -15.25 -28.89
N ARG A 460 -7.65 -14.38 -27.97
CA ARG A 460 -9.03 -13.90 -27.86
C ARG A 460 -9.44 -13.06 -29.07
N ASP A 461 -8.54 -12.18 -29.54
CA ASP A 461 -8.79 -11.39 -30.75
C ASP A 461 -8.96 -12.29 -32.00
N ALA A 462 -8.19 -13.37 -32.10
CA ALA A 462 -8.34 -14.33 -33.18
C ALA A 462 -9.63 -15.17 -33.09
N GLN A 463 -10.07 -15.49 -31.88
CA GLN A 463 -11.24 -16.35 -31.63
C GLN A 463 -12.57 -15.59 -31.60
N TYR A 464 -12.59 -14.40 -31.02
CA TYR A 464 -13.82 -13.62 -30.75
C TYR A 464 -13.84 -12.26 -31.45
N GLY A 465 -12.79 -11.90 -32.19
CA GLY A 465 -12.62 -10.56 -32.76
C GLY A 465 -12.11 -9.54 -31.74
N LYS A 466 -11.88 -8.31 -32.21
CA LYS A 466 -11.51 -7.19 -31.33
C LYS A 466 -12.62 -6.93 -30.32
N ALA A 467 -12.24 -6.66 -29.07
CA ALA A 467 -13.20 -6.39 -28.02
C ALA A 467 -14.16 -5.27 -28.42
N HIS A 468 -15.45 -5.54 -28.38
CA HIS A 468 -16.47 -4.50 -28.46
C HIS A 468 -16.67 -3.92 -27.04
N GLU A 469 -16.07 -2.78 -26.78
CA GLU A 469 -16.28 -2.03 -25.55
C GLU A 469 -17.67 -1.34 -25.57
N THR A 470 -18.73 -2.12 -25.52
CA THR A 470 -20.06 -1.59 -25.25
C THR A 470 -20.25 -1.58 -23.73
N ILE A 471 -20.69 -0.45 -23.19
CA ILE A 471 -20.99 -0.29 -21.75
C ILE A 471 -21.95 -1.39 -21.29
N ASP A 472 -22.91 -1.75 -22.12
CA ASP A 472 -23.91 -2.80 -21.81
C ASP A 472 -23.29 -4.18 -21.63
N ALA A 473 -22.31 -4.58 -22.46
CA ALA A 473 -21.64 -5.89 -22.31
C ALA A 473 -20.80 -5.96 -21.02
N GLY A 474 -20.20 -4.84 -20.62
CA GLY A 474 -19.48 -4.73 -19.33
C GLY A 474 -20.41 -4.86 -18.13
N LEU A 475 -21.57 -4.19 -18.17
CA LEU A 475 -22.59 -4.26 -17.11
C LEU A 475 -23.21 -5.64 -17.02
N GLU A 476 -23.44 -6.33 -18.13
CA GLU A 476 -23.97 -7.69 -18.15
C GLU A 476 -22.98 -8.69 -17.55
N ALA A 477 -21.70 -8.60 -17.90
CA ALA A 477 -20.65 -9.43 -17.32
C ALA A 477 -20.53 -9.21 -15.80
N GLU A 478 -20.66 -7.96 -15.32
CA GLU A 478 -20.65 -7.63 -13.89
C GLU A 478 -21.90 -8.17 -13.18
N ARG A 479 -23.09 -8.08 -13.77
CA ARG A 479 -24.34 -8.63 -13.22
C ARG A 479 -24.29 -10.15 -13.07
N ASN A 480 -23.70 -10.83 -14.06
CA ASN A 480 -23.58 -12.29 -14.09
C ASN A 480 -22.35 -12.80 -13.33
N ASP A 481 -21.61 -11.94 -12.64
CA ASP A 481 -20.38 -12.25 -11.89
C ASP A 481 -19.38 -13.08 -12.69
N GLN A 482 -19.26 -12.78 -13.99
CA GLN A 482 -18.32 -13.47 -14.89
C GLN A 482 -16.89 -13.16 -14.51
N THR A 483 -16.05 -14.21 -14.51
CA THR A 483 -14.60 -14.04 -14.34
C THR A 483 -13.96 -13.51 -15.60
N ASP A 484 -12.71 -13.03 -15.49
CA ASP A 484 -11.89 -12.66 -16.64
C ASP A 484 -11.66 -13.84 -17.62
N GLY A 485 -11.67 -15.08 -17.11
CA GLY A 485 -11.60 -16.28 -17.91
C GLY A 485 -12.89 -16.62 -18.67
N GLN A 486 -14.04 -16.32 -18.08
CA GLN A 486 -15.36 -16.63 -18.65
C GLN A 486 -15.86 -15.56 -19.63
N ASN A 487 -15.42 -14.29 -19.49
CA ASN A 487 -15.85 -13.20 -20.34
C ASN A 487 -15.03 -13.16 -21.66
N PRO A 488 -15.61 -13.47 -22.84
CA PRO A 488 -14.90 -13.46 -24.11
C PRO A 488 -14.45 -12.05 -24.55
N ASN A 489 -15.12 -11.00 -24.06
CA ASN A 489 -14.78 -9.61 -24.39
C ASN A 489 -13.69 -9.02 -23.46
N PHE A 490 -13.31 -9.76 -22.39
CA PHE A 490 -12.27 -9.28 -21.46
C PHE A 490 -10.90 -9.23 -22.15
N ARG A 491 -10.20 -8.10 -22.02
CA ARG A 491 -8.80 -7.94 -22.46
C ARG A 491 -7.94 -7.54 -21.29
N TYR A 492 -6.82 -8.24 -21.14
CA TYR A 492 -5.85 -7.98 -20.10
C TYR A 492 -5.05 -6.72 -20.41
N THR A 493 -4.91 -5.84 -19.43
CA THR A 493 -3.96 -4.72 -19.48
C THR A 493 -2.56 -5.20 -19.10
N TYR A 494 -1.51 -4.62 -19.72
CA TYR A 494 -0.13 -5.01 -19.45
C TYR A 494 0.88 -3.86 -19.58
#